data_ee1b83daf8b50d8a140e7f2c89d900bd
#
_entry.id   ee1b83daf8b50d8a140e7f2c89d900bd
#
_cell.length_a   1.000
_cell.length_b   1.000
_cell.length_c   1.000
_cell.angle_alpha   90.00
_cell.angle_beta   90.00
_cell.angle_gamma   90.00
#
_symmetry.space_group_name_H-M   'P 1'
#
loop_
_entity.id
_entity.type
_entity.pdbx_description
1 polymer ?
#
loop_
_entity_poly.entity_id
_entity_poly.type
_entity_poly.pdbx_seq_one_letter_code
_entity_poly.pdbx_strand_id
1 'polypeptide(L)'
;MRLRAIEASALSLNVRVSSSAVRDAVEIEAAIHGMASESNAGLIVTPGPPNDGLRKTIFALAARYRLPGVYPYRYYTTDGGLTSYGADRIDIWRRAASYVDRILRGEKPADLPVQAPTKFEMVINIKTAKALGLLSLIHI
;
A
#
# COMPACT_ATOMS: atom_id res chain seq x y z
N MET A 1 8.22 8.19 10.20
CA MET A 1 8.67 6.85 10.61
C MET A 1 8.68 5.82 9.47
N ARG A 2 7.63 5.72 8.62
CA ARG A 2 7.56 4.72 7.51
C ARG A 2 8.62 4.93 6.42
N LEU A 3 8.83 6.16 5.95
CA LEU A 3 9.80 6.44 4.89
C LEU A 3 11.22 6.02 5.27
N ARG A 4 11.68 6.35 6.47
CA ARG A 4 13.00 5.94 6.95
C ARG A 4 13.22 4.42 6.97
N ALA A 5 12.17 3.63 7.27
CA ALA A 5 12.26 2.19 7.23
C ALA A 5 12.38 1.65 5.79
N ILE A 6 11.67 2.27 4.84
CA ILE A 6 11.77 1.95 3.41
C ILE A 6 13.18 2.30 2.90
N GLU A 7 13.69 3.48 3.20
CA GLU A 7 15.03 3.94 2.82
C GLU A 7 16.12 3.02 3.37
N ALA A 8 16.01 2.62 4.64
CA ALA A 8 16.98 1.70 5.26
C ALA A 8 16.98 0.32 4.59
N SER A 9 15.81 -0.21 4.23
CA SER A 9 15.69 -1.50 3.54
C SER A 9 16.18 -1.41 2.09
N ALA A 10 15.98 -0.27 1.43
CA ALA A 10 16.36 -0.07 0.04
C ALA A 10 17.88 -0.19 -0.18
N LEU A 11 18.68 0.25 0.78
CA LEU A 11 20.14 0.13 0.73
C LEU A 11 20.59 -1.33 0.61
N SER A 12 19.98 -2.24 1.38
CA SER A 12 20.32 -3.67 1.34
C SER A 12 19.87 -4.36 0.05
N LEU A 13 18.88 -3.79 -0.64
CA LEU A 13 18.33 -4.30 -1.88
C LEU A 13 18.92 -3.64 -3.13
N ASN A 14 19.87 -2.72 -2.96
CA ASN A 14 20.43 -1.90 -4.03
C ASN A 14 19.37 -1.18 -4.87
N VAL A 15 18.35 -0.63 -4.18
CA VAL A 15 17.24 0.12 -4.77
C VAL A 15 17.33 1.58 -4.35
N ARG A 16 17.17 2.49 -5.29
CA ARG A 16 17.05 3.92 -5.00
C ARG A 16 15.60 4.26 -4.67
N VAL A 17 15.36 4.94 -3.57
CA VAL A 17 14.04 5.44 -3.17
C VAL A 17 13.99 6.94 -3.37
N SER A 18 12.95 7.42 -4.05
CA SER A 18 12.58 8.82 -4.09
C SER A 18 11.17 8.99 -3.51
N SER A 19 10.95 10.02 -2.70
CA SER A 19 9.64 10.28 -2.12
C SER A 19 9.02 11.55 -2.70
N SER A 20 7.75 11.48 -3.04
CA SER A 20 6.95 12.61 -3.49
C SER A 20 5.78 12.81 -2.53
N ALA A 21 5.75 13.97 -1.87
CA ALA A 21 4.60 14.40 -1.11
C ALA A 21 3.58 14.99 -2.11
N VAL A 22 2.39 14.39 -2.19
CA VAL A 22 1.35 14.77 -3.14
C VAL A 22 0.07 15.17 -2.40
N ARG A 23 -0.63 16.19 -2.88
CA ARG A 23 -1.83 16.75 -2.27
C ARG A 23 -3.08 16.62 -3.13
N ASP A 24 -2.90 16.51 -4.45
CA ASP A 24 -3.98 16.46 -5.42
C ASP A 24 -3.65 15.57 -6.63
N ALA A 25 -4.58 15.49 -7.56
CA ALA A 25 -4.44 14.69 -8.78
C ALA A 25 -3.33 15.20 -9.71
N VAL A 26 -3.08 16.51 -9.75
CA VAL A 26 -2.07 17.12 -10.63
C VAL A 26 -0.68 16.76 -10.12
N GLU A 27 -0.46 16.87 -8.81
CA GLU A 27 0.81 16.49 -8.18
C GLU A 27 1.07 14.99 -8.30
N ILE A 28 0.03 14.14 -8.19
CA ILE A 28 0.12 12.70 -8.40
C ILE A 28 0.53 12.40 -9.86
N GLU A 29 -0.10 13.03 -10.83
CA GLU A 29 0.24 12.83 -12.25
C GLU A 29 1.69 13.25 -12.54
N ALA A 30 2.11 14.40 -12.04
CA ALA A 30 3.48 14.89 -12.20
C ALA A 30 4.51 13.95 -11.57
N ALA A 31 4.23 13.47 -10.35
CA ALA A 31 5.10 12.53 -9.64
C ALA A 31 5.23 11.20 -10.39
N ILE A 32 4.12 10.62 -10.83
CA ILE A 32 4.12 9.35 -11.56
C ILE A 32 4.77 9.51 -12.94
N HIS A 33 4.54 10.62 -13.64
CA HIS A 33 5.19 10.91 -14.91
C HIS A 33 6.72 11.01 -14.75
N GLY A 34 7.19 11.70 -13.71
CA GLY A 34 8.62 11.77 -13.38
C GLY A 34 9.26 10.39 -13.15
N MET A 35 8.59 9.52 -12.41
CA MET A 35 9.06 8.15 -12.17
C MET A 35 9.10 7.30 -13.46
N ALA A 36 8.16 7.51 -14.37
CA ALA A 36 8.04 6.74 -15.60
C ALA A 36 9.20 6.97 -16.58
N SER A 37 9.96 8.02 -16.42
CA SER A 37 11.17 8.28 -17.22
C SER A 37 12.37 7.43 -16.79
N GLU A 38 12.31 6.80 -15.62
CA GLU A 38 13.37 5.95 -15.11
C GLU A 38 13.15 4.48 -15.52
N SER A 39 14.22 3.81 -15.96
CA SER A 39 14.17 2.38 -16.24
C SER A 39 14.02 1.57 -14.94
N ASN A 40 13.22 0.50 -14.98
CA ASN A 40 12.97 -0.38 -13.82
C ASN A 40 12.36 0.33 -12.60
N ALA A 41 11.57 1.37 -12.84
CA ALA A 41 10.86 2.07 -11.77
C ALA A 41 9.65 1.26 -11.27
N GLY A 42 9.30 1.47 -10.01
CA GLY A 42 8.11 0.93 -9.38
C GLY A 42 7.52 1.93 -8.39
N LEU A 43 6.27 1.73 -8.03
CA LEU A 43 5.51 2.64 -7.19
C LEU A 43 5.20 1.99 -5.83
N ILE A 44 5.48 2.70 -4.75
CA ILE A 44 4.99 2.36 -3.41
C ILE A 44 4.02 3.45 -2.97
N VAL A 45 2.75 3.10 -2.80
CA VAL A 45 1.72 4.05 -2.34
C VAL A 45 1.52 3.90 -0.85
N THR A 46 1.72 4.98 -0.12
CA THR A 46 1.45 5.01 1.33
C THR A 46 -0.02 5.29 1.62
N PRO A 47 -0.58 4.76 2.74
CA PRO A 47 -1.98 5.01 3.10
C PRO A 47 -2.20 6.45 3.55
N GLY A 48 -3.40 6.95 3.31
CA GLY A 48 -3.88 8.25 3.75
C GLY A 48 -4.27 9.18 2.60
N PRO A 49 -4.92 10.32 2.92
CA PRO A 49 -5.25 11.34 1.92
C PRO A 49 -3.97 11.93 1.29
N PRO A 50 -4.00 12.28 0.00
CA PRO A 50 -5.10 12.12 -0.96
C PRO A 50 -5.15 10.73 -1.62
N ASN A 51 -4.17 9.86 -1.36
CA ASN A 51 -3.98 8.58 -2.07
C ASN A 51 -5.21 7.67 -2.03
N ASP A 52 -5.90 7.61 -0.88
CA ASP A 52 -7.10 6.78 -0.72
C ASP A 52 -8.24 7.24 -1.65
N GLY A 53 -8.47 8.56 -1.75
CA GLY A 53 -9.51 9.15 -2.59
C GLY A 53 -9.19 9.09 -4.08
N LEU A 54 -7.92 9.26 -4.44
CA LEU A 54 -7.44 9.34 -5.83
C LEU A 54 -6.87 8.00 -6.35
N ARG A 55 -7.11 6.89 -5.64
CA ARG A 55 -6.52 5.59 -5.99
C ARG A 55 -6.82 5.13 -7.42
N LYS A 56 -8.02 5.42 -7.94
CA LYS A 56 -8.38 5.08 -9.34
C LYS A 56 -7.54 5.84 -10.34
N THR A 57 -7.24 7.11 -10.07
CA THR A 57 -6.32 7.91 -10.88
C THR A 57 -4.91 7.33 -10.84
N ILE A 58 -4.44 6.96 -9.65
CA ILE A 58 -3.13 6.31 -9.47
C ILE A 58 -3.06 5.00 -10.27
N PHE A 59 -4.11 4.16 -10.25
CA PHE A 59 -4.14 2.92 -11.04
C PHE A 59 -4.10 3.16 -12.54
N ALA A 60 -4.87 4.15 -13.03
CA ALA A 60 -4.89 4.50 -14.44
C ALA A 60 -3.51 5.00 -14.92
N LEU A 61 -2.86 5.84 -14.13
CA LEU A 61 -1.51 6.33 -14.42
C LEU A 61 -0.47 5.21 -14.35
N ALA A 62 -0.51 4.37 -13.31
CA ALA A 62 0.39 3.24 -13.18
C ALA A 62 0.25 2.25 -14.36
N ALA A 63 -0.98 1.99 -14.82
CA ALA A 63 -1.23 1.18 -16.00
C ALA A 63 -0.72 1.85 -17.28
N ARG A 64 -0.99 3.15 -17.47
CA ARG A 64 -0.55 3.94 -18.64
C ARG A 64 0.97 3.90 -18.80
N TYR A 65 1.70 4.05 -17.69
CA TYR A 65 3.15 4.10 -17.69
C TYR A 65 3.80 2.72 -17.40
N ARG A 66 3.00 1.65 -17.29
CA ARG A 66 3.47 0.28 -16.97
C ARG A 66 4.31 0.19 -15.72
N LEU A 67 3.99 0.99 -14.70
CA LEU A 67 4.67 1.00 -13.41
C LEU A 67 4.05 -0.06 -12.49
N PRO A 68 4.79 -1.08 -12.06
CA PRO A 68 4.33 -2.00 -11.03
C PRO A 68 4.15 -1.24 -9.70
N GLY A 69 3.01 -1.45 -9.04
CA GLY A 69 2.67 -0.74 -7.81
C GLY A 69 2.39 -1.67 -6.63
N VAL A 70 2.93 -1.30 -5.46
CA VAL A 70 2.62 -1.89 -4.17
C VAL A 70 1.75 -0.92 -3.37
N TYR A 71 0.63 -1.42 -2.85
CA TYR A 71 -0.40 -0.64 -2.18
C TYR A 71 -0.60 -1.09 -0.72
N PRO A 72 -1.14 -0.23 0.16
CA PRO A 72 -1.15 -0.51 1.60
C PRO A 72 -2.21 -1.52 2.05
N TYR A 73 -3.32 -1.67 1.30
CA TYR A 73 -4.45 -2.47 1.75
C TYR A 73 -5.09 -3.27 0.61
N ARG A 74 -5.71 -4.39 0.97
CA ARG A 74 -6.41 -5.30 0.06
C ARG A 74 -7.36 -4.60 -0.92
N TYR A 75 -8.15 -3.62 -0.46
CA TYR A 75 -9.12 -2.95 -1.32
C TYR A 75 -8.48 -2.17 -2.49
N TYR A 76 -7.23 -1.74 -2.38
CA TYR A 76 -6.51 -1.18 -3.53
C TYR A 76 -6.34 -2.23 -4.63
N THR A 77 -5.99 -3.45 -4.26
CA THR A 77 -5.79 -4.54 -5.23
C THR A 77 -7.12 -5.01 -5.82
N THR A 78 -8.19 -5.10 -5.03
CA THR A 78 -9.52 -5.44 -5.54
C THR A 78 -10.08 -4.38 -6.48
N ASP A 79 -9.74 -3.11 -6.28
CA ASP A 79 -10.17 -1.98 -7.11
C ASP A 79 -9.30 -1.78 -8.38
N GLY A 80 -8.25 -2.59 -8.59
CA GLY A 80 -7.45 -2.57 -9.81
C GLY A 80 -5.93 -2.42 -9.64
N GLY A 81 -5.43 -2.16 -8.43
CA GLY A 81 -4.00 -2.11 -8.14
C GLY A 81 -3.32 -3.48 -8.34
N LEU A 82 -2.01 -3.49 -8.58
CA LEU A 82 -1.26 -4.72 -8.86
C LEU A 82 -1.13 -5.62 -7.64
N THR A 83 -0.58 -5.10 -6.56
CA THR A 83 -0.38 -5.88 -5.33
C THR A 83 -0.56 -5.01 -4.11
N SER A 84 -1.00 -5.62 -3.03
CA SER A 84 -1.05 -4.96 -1.72
C SER A 84 -0.35 -5.81 -0.67
N TYR A 85 0.32 -5.12 0.26
CA TYR A 85 0.87 -5.71 1.45
C TYR A 85 0.58 -4.81 2.64
N GLY A 86 -0.10 -5.34 3.64
CA GLY A 86 -0.45 -4.57 4.82
C GLY A 86 -1.19 -5.38 5.87
N ALA A 87 -1.51 -4.72 6.98
CA ALA A 87 -2.23 -5.35 8.07
C ALA A 87 -3.67 -5.71 7.65
N ASP A 88 -4.12 -6.89 8.07
CA ASP A 88 -5.50 -7.33 7.91
C ASP A 88 -6.43 -6.43 8.74
N ARG A 89 -7.14 -5.54 8.05
CA ARG A 89 -8.03 -4.57 8.69
C ARG A 89 -9.20 -5.23 9.41
N ILE A 90 -9.69 -6.36 8.93
CA ILE A 90 -10.79 -7.10 9.57
C ILE A 90 -10.32 -7.63 10.91
N ASP A 91 -9.10 -8.17 10.98
CA ASP A 91 -8.51 -8.62 12.24
C ASP A 91 -8.31 -7.47 13.23
N ILE A 92 -7.85 -6.31 12.77
CA ILE A 92 -7.73 -5.10 13.61
C ILE A 92 -9.08 -4.73 14.23
N TRP A 93 -10.15 -4.65 13.43
CA TRP A 93 -11.48 -4.32 13.91
C TRP A 93 -12.04 -5.36 14.88
N ARG A 94 -11.81 -6.65 14.59
CA ARG A 94 -12.23 -7.74 15.50
C ARG A 94 -11.54 -7.62 16.86
N ARG A 95 -10.25 -7.30 16.90
CA ARG A 95 -9.52 -7.06 18.15
C ARG A 95 -9.99 -5.81 18.86
N ALA A 96 -10.26 -4.72 18.13
CA ALA A 96 -10.82 -3.51 18.71
C ALA A 96 -12.17 -3.77 19.40
N ALA A 97 -13.02 -4.62 18.83
CA ALA A 97 -14.29 -5.01 19.46
C ALA A 97 -14.11 -5.66 20.83
N SER A 98 -13.05 -6.46 21.04
CA SER A 98 -12.76 -7.04 22.34
C SER A 98 -12.38 -5.99 23.40
N TYR A 99 -11.74 -4.90 23.00
CA TYR A 99 -11.45 -3.78 23.89
C TYR A 99 -12.69 -3.01 24.26
N VAL A 100 -13.59 -2.80 23.29
CA VAL A 100 -14.90 -2.18 23.56
C VAL A 100 -15.69 -3.00 24.59
N ASP A 101 -15.76 -4.32 24.43
CA ASP A 101 -16.45 -5.20 25.39
C ASP A 101 -15.87 -5.09 26.81
N ARG A 102 -14.53 -5.11 26.93
CA ARG A 102 -13.83 -4.96 28.24
C ARG A 102 -14.12 -3.61 28.89
N ILE A 103 -14.09 -2.52 28.11
CA ILE A 103 -14.40 -1.17 28.61
C ILE A 103 -15.86 -1.08 29.07
N LEU A 104 -16.80 -1.64 28.30
CA LEU A 104 -18.20 -1.66 28.67
C LEU A 104 -18.48 -2.48 29.93
N ARG A 105 -17.63 -3.46 30.26
CA ARG A 105 -17.67 -4.23 31.52
C ARG A 105 -16.95 -3.54 32.68
N GLY A 106 -16.44 -2.32 32.49
CA GLY A 106 -15.86 -1.49 33.54
C GLY A 106 -14.33 -1.51 33.60
N GLU A 107 -13.64 -2.15 32.67
CA GLU A 107 -12.18 -2.08 32.63
C GLU A 107 -11.73 -0.68 32.14
N LYS A 108 -10.71 -0.13 32.79
CA LYS A 108 -10.23 1.22 32.44
C LYS A 108 -9.42 1.17 31.14
N PRO A 109 -9.64 2.09 30.18
CA PRO A 109 -8.85 2.16 28.95
C PRO A 109 -7.33 2.27 29.18
N ALA A 110 -6.91 2.89 30.28
CA ALA A 110 -5.51 3.04 30.65
C ALA A 110 -4.83 1.70 31.00
N ASP A 111 -5.59 0.70 31.42
CA ASP A 111 -5.09 -0.62 31.81
C ASP A 111 -5.03 -1.58 30.60
N LEU A 112 -5.57 -1.17 29.44
CA LEU A 112 -5.55 -1.97 28.23
C LEU A 112 -4.19 -1.85 27.51
N PRO A 113 -3.55 -2.97 27.15
CA PRO A 113 -2.26 -2.93 26.47
C PRO A 113 -2.39 -2.40 25.04
N VAL A 114 -1.46 -1.55 24.62
CA VAL A 114 -1.35 -1.14 23.21
C VAL A 114 -0.87 -2.33 22.39
N GLN A 115 -1.65 -2.71 21.38
CA GLN A 115 -1.33 -3.84 20.50
C GLN A 115 -1.02 -3.36 19.08
N ALA A 116 0.10 -3.83 18.54
CA ALA A 116 0.37 -3.71 17.11
C ALA A 116 -0.39 -4.79 16.31
N PRO A 117 -0.71 -4.55 15.03
CA PRO A 117 -1.20 -5.60 14.16
C PRO A 117 -0.22 -6.76 14.09
N THR A 118 -0.73 -7.99 14.19
CA THR A 118 0.08 -9.21 14.09
C THR A 118 -0.23 -10.02 12.84
N LYS A 119 -1.38 -9.73 12.18
CA LYS A 119 -1.79 -10.40 10.96
C LYS A 119 -1.61 -9.45 9.78
N PHE A 120 -0.80 -9.90 8.81
CA PHE A 120 -0.58 -9.19 7.56
C PHE A 120 -1.04 -10.07 6.40
N GLU A 121 -1.49 -9.45 5.33
CA GLU A 121 -1.89 -10.11 4.12
C GLU A 121 -1.18 -9.51 2.90
N MET A 122 -0.87 -10.39 1.94
CA MET A 122 -0.40 -10.02 0.62
C MET A 122 -1.44 -10.47 -0.40
N VAL A 123 -1.84 -9.56 -1.30
CA VAL A 123 -2.82 -9.86 -2.35
C VAL A 123 -2.27 -9.39 -3.68
N ILE A 124 -2.40 -10.22 -4.71
CA ILE A 124 -1.96 -9.90 -6.08
C ILE A 124 -3.16 -9.94 -7.01
N ASN A 125 -3.34 -8.91 -7.83
CA ASN A 125 -4.33 -8.86 -8.90
C ASN A 125 -3.73 -9.49 -10.16
N ILE A 126 -4.12 -10.72 -10.43
CA ILE A 126 -3.63 -11.49 -11.59
C ILE A 126 -4.00 -10.82 -12.92
N LYS A 127 -5.17 -10.16 -13.00
CA LYS A 127 -5.60 -9.44 -14.21
C LYS A 127 -4.66 -8.25 -14.48
N THR A 128 -4.35 -7.48 -13.46
CA THR A 128 -3.44 -6.34 -13.57
C THR A 128 -2.01 -6.80 -13.85
N ALA A 129 -1.56 -7.89 -13.22
CA ALA A 129 -0.24 -8.46 -13.48
C ALA A 129 -0.08 -8.92 -14.94
N LYS A 130 -1.12 -9.57 -15.52
CA LYS A 130 -1.16 -9.92 -16.94
C LYS A 130 -1.09 -8.69 -17.84
N ALA A 131 -1.86 -7.65 -17.55
CA ALA A 131 -1.88 -6.41 -18.32
C ALA A 131 -0.53 -5.69 -18.33
N LEU A 132 0.23 -5.80 -17.24
CA LEU A 132 1.59 -5.25 -17.10
C LEU A 132 2.68 -6.16 -17.71
N GLY A 133 2.34 -7.35 -18.19
CA GLY A 133 3.30 -8.31 -18.77
C GLY A 133 4.15 -9.05 -17.73
N LEU A 134 3.77 -8.99 -16.45
CA LEU A 134 4.58 -9.57 -15.36
C LEU A 134 4.37 -11.06 -15.15
N LEU A 135 3.35 -11.67 -15.77
CA LEU A 135 3.02 -13.10 -15.58
C LEU A 135 3.61 -14.03 -16.64
N SER A 136 4.32 -13.53 -17.66
CA SER A 136 4.98 -14.42 -18.62
C SER A 136 6.14 -15.22 -17.99
N LEU A 137 6.56 -14.87 -16.79
CA LEU A 137 7.61 -15.54 -16.01
C LEU A 137 7.08 -16.55 -14.98
N ILE A 138 5.75 -16.66 -14.83
CA ILE A 138 5.12 -17.60 -13.89
C ILE A 138 4.44 -18.72 -14.70
N HIS A 139 5.22 -19.52 -15.39
CA HIS A 139 4.86 -20.90 -15.71
C HIS A 139 5.39 -21.77 -14.56
N ILE A 140 4.61 -21.88 -13.51
CA ILE A 140 4.68 -23.00 -12.58
C ILE A 140 3.46 -23.87 -12.82
#